data_253de3afb97b80028c0982abc8bf1cf1
#
_entry.id   253de3afb97b80028c0982abc8bf1cf1
#
_cell.length_a   1.000
_cell.length_b   1.000
_cell.length_c   1.000
_cell.angle_alpha   90.00
_cell.angle_beta   90.00
_cell.angle_gamma   90.00
#
_symmetry.space_group_name_H-M   'P 1'
#
loop_
_entity.id
_entity.type
_entity.pdbx_description
1 polymer ?
#
loop_
_entity_poly.entity_id
_entity_poly.type
_entity_poly.pdbx_seq_one_letter_code
_entity_poly.pdbx_strand_id
1 'polypeptide(L)'
;KNTKVDYQVLDDQGRVVTTSPNQKIASPKLWTAETPYLYTLRVNVRDKKGILQTFTQKIGLRELRIDEGKVLKLNGQPIKFRGVTCHATDPRTVKVIGDTLTLKDMRLMKAASINYIRTSHYPREPRFYELCDSLGFYVICEVPFGSRGAKHLSDTSYYSNLCARARATIYRHKNYPSVLIWSLGNENPFPKSCVRLGEYVK
;
A
#
# COMPACT_ATOMS: atom_id res chain seq x y z
N LYS A 1 30.51 -4.05 -15.57
CA LYS A 1 29.60 -3.71 -16.70
C LYS A 1 28.92 -2.39 -16.32
N ASN A 2 29.11 -1.35 -17.17
CA ASN A 2 28.46 -0.05 -16.94
C ASN A 2 26.99 -0.14 -17.37
N THR A 3 26.11 -0.40 -16.43
CA THR A 3 24.66 -0.27 -16.61
C THR A 3 24.21 1.12 -16.15
N LYS A 4 23.23 1.68 -16.85
CA LYS A 4 22.53 2.92 -16.47
C LYS A 4 21.07 2.61 -16.22
N VAL A 5 20.47 3.34 -15.31
CA VAL A 5 19.04 3.27 -15.03
C VAL A 5 18.43 4.60 -15.44
N ASP A 6 17.42 4.56 -16.27
CA ASP A 6 16.56 5.69 -16.59
C ASP A 6 15.12 5.39 -16.20
N TYR A 7 14.33 6.43 -15.95
CA TYR A 7 12.92 6.27 -15.66
C TYR A 7 12.08 7.39 -16.28
N GLN A 8 10.82 7.07 -16.43
CA GLN A 8 9.80 7.96 -16.95
C GLN A 8 8.54 7.81 -16.10
N VAL A 9 7.89 8.91 -15.80
CA VAL A 9 6.53 8.91 -15.28
C VAL A 9 5.61 9.28 -16.44
N LEU A 10 4.61 8.46 -16.68
CA LEU A 10 3.66 8.62 -17.79
C LEU A 10 2.27 8.88 -17.20
N ASP A 11 1.50 9.74 -17.87
CA ASP A 11 0.09 9.94 -17.53
C ASP A 11 -0.80 8.74 -18.01
N ASP A 12 -2.11 8.86 -17.84
CA ASP A 12 -3.09 7.86 -18.27
C ASP A 12 -3.21 7.69 -19.78
N GLN A 13 -2.69 8.68 -20.54
CA GLN A 13 -2.62 8.63 -22.02
C GLN A 13 -1.24 8.17 -22.53
N GLY A 14 -0.33 7.80 -21.62
CA GLY A 14 1.02 7.36 -21.97
C GLY A 14 1.99 8.48 -22.33
N ARG A 15 1.64 9.76 -22.10
CA ARG A 15 2.53 10.89 -22.33
C ARG A 15 3.52 11.03 -21.18
N VAL A 16 4.78 11.32 -21.49
CA VAL A 16 5.83 11.52 -20.48
C VAL A 16 5.58 12.81 -19.71
N VAL A 17 5.43 12.70 -18.39
CA VAL A 17 5.22 13.82 -17.47
C VAL A 17 6.55 14.29 -16.89
N THR A 18 7.44 13.36 -16.53
CA THR A 18 8.78 13.64 -16.05
C THR A 18 9.73 12.47 -16.29
N THR A 19 11.03 12.79 -16.40
CA THR A 19 12.13 11.81 -16.49
C THR A 19 13.16 11.99 -15.39
N SER A 20 12.90 12.89 -14.43
CA SER A 20 13.83 13.22 -13.35
C SER A 20 13.15 13.19 -11.97
N PRO A 21 13.78 12.59 -10.92
CA PRO A 21 13.24 12.56 -9.57
C PRO A 21 13.13 13.97 -8.97
N ASN A 22 13.97 14.88 -9.45
CA ASN A 22 14.06 16.24 -8.94
C ASN A 22 13.18 17.24 -9.71
N GLN A 23 12.50 16.77 -10.77
CA GLN A 23 11.61 17.61 -11.55
C GLN A 23 10.22 17.67 -10.92
N LYS A 24 9.75 18.86 -10.63
CA LYS A 24 8.38 19.08 -10.17
C LYS A 24 7.40 18.82 -11.32
N ILE A 25 6.35 18.08 -11.02
CA ILE A 25 5.21 17.92 -11.92
C ILE A 25 4.29 19.11 -11.69
N ALA A 26 4.08 19.92 -12.71
CA ALA A 26 3.14 21.04 -12.64
C ALA A 26 1.69 20.51 -12.58
N SER A 27 0.91 20.99 -11.60
CA SER A 27 -0.50 20.63 -11.42
C SER A 27 -0.78 19.11 -11.49
N PRO A 28 -0.15 18.30 -10.64
CA PRO A 28 -0.32 16.86 -10.70
C PRO A 28 -1.77 16.47 -10.36
N LYS A 29 -2.30 15.50 -11.08
CA LYS A 29 -3.55 14.84 -10.68
C LYS A 29 -3.28 13.96 -9.45
N LEU A 30 -3.87 14.31 -8.32
CA LEU A 30 -3.64 13.61 -7.06
C LEU A 30 -4.60 12.42 -6.91
N TRP A 31 -4.10 11.36 -6.31
CA TRP A 31 -4.87 10.16 -6.03
C TRP A 31 -5.71 10.33 -4.76
N THR A 32 -6.99 9.96 -4.85
CA THR A 32 -7.88 9.74 -3.70
C THR A 32 -8.75 8.50 -3.97
N ALA A 33 -9.46 7.98 -2.96
CA ALA A 33 -10.40 6.87 -3.18
C ALA A 33 -11.60 7.28 -4.04
N GLU A 34 -11.92 8.57 -4.08
CA GLU A 34 -13.01 9.14 -4.88
C GLU A 34 -12.56 9.44 -6.32
N THR A 35 -11.28 9.78 -6.51
CA THR A 35 -10.67 10.09 -7.81
C THR A 35 -9.33 9.36 -7.93
N PRO A 36 -9.34 8.04 -8.19
CA PRO A 36 -8.16 7.20 -8.13
C PRO A 36 -7.27 7.33 -9.37
N TYR A 37 -6.67 8.51 -9.54
CA TYR A 37 -5.79 8.76 -10.69
C TYR A 37 -4.42 8.12 -10.51
N LEU A 38 -3.99 7.33 -11.50
CA LEU A 38 -2.73 6.61 -11.49
C LEU A 38 -1.84 7.00 -12.68
N TYR A 39 -0.61 7.35 -12.37
CA TYR A 39 0.47 7.43 -13.33
C TYR A 39 1.11 6.06 -13.54
N THR A 40 1.92 5.94 -14.59
CA THR A 40 2.77 4.77 -14.83
C THR A 40 4.22 5.16 -14.65
N LEU A 41 4.89 4.58 -13.67
CA LEU A 41 6.34 4.63 -13.57
C LEU A 41 6.93 3.55 -14.47
N ARG A 42 7.81 3.94 -15.40
CA ARG A 42 8.60 3.04 -16.24
C ARG A 42 10.06 3.19 -15.89
N VAL A 43 10.72 2.10 -15.55
CA VAL A 43 12.15 2.07 -15.24
C VAL A 43 12.85 1.15 -16.23
N ASN A 44 13.87 1.67 -16.93
CA ASN A 44 14.67 0.91 -17.87
C ASN A 44 16.08 0.75 -17.31
N VAL A 45 16.58 -0.49 -17.36
CA VAL A 45 17.98 -0.80 -17.15
C VAL A 45 18.62 -0.95 -18.53
N ARG A 46 19.68 -0.17 -18.80
CA ARG A 46 20.35 -0.12 -20.10
C ARG A 46 21.83 -0.44 -19.97
N ASP A 47 22.41 -1.00 -21.00
CA ASP A 47 23.84 -1.04 -21.24
C ASP A 47 24.20 -0.34 -22.57
N LYS A 48 25.46 -0.49 -23.01
CA LYS A 48 25.91 0.09 -24.30
C LYS A 48 25.19 -0.49 -25.52
N LYS A 49 24.54 -1.64 -25.40
CA LYS A 49 23.83 -2.33 -26.49
C LYS A 49 22.34 -2.01 -26.52
N GLY A 50 21.79 -1.33 -25.51
CA GLY A 50 20.38 -0.95 -25.45
C GLY A 50 19.70 -1.25 -24.12
N ILE A 51 18.37 -1.44 -24.16
CA ILE A 51 17.56 -1.77 -22.98
C ILE A 51 17.73 -3.25 -22.66
N LEU A 52 18.19 -3.54 -21.44
CA LEU A 52 18.30 -4.91 -20.90
C LEU A 52 17.00 -5.36 -20.24
N GLN A 53 16.33 -4.45 -19.52
CA GLN A 53 15.12 -4.76 -18.77
C GLN A 53 14.27 -3.52 -18.58
N THR A 54 12.95 -3.69 -18.62
CA THR A 54 11.97 -2.65 -18.31
C THR A 54 11.07 -3.13 -17.19
N PHE A 55 10.86 -2.27 -16.19
CA PHE A 55 9.87 -2.43 -15.13
C PHE A 55 8.80 -1.36 -15.29
N THR A 56 7.55 -1.74 -15.06
CA THR A 56 6.44 -0.79 -15.02
C THR A 56 5.65 -0.99 -13.74
N GLN A 57 5.24 0.13 -13.12
CA GLN A 57 4.39 0.12 -11.94
C GLN A 57 3.41 1.28 -12.01
N LYS A 58 2.16 1.05 -11.61
CA LYS A 58 1.20 2.13 -11.36
C LYS A 58 1.54 2.82 -10.05
N ILE A 59 1.52 4.15 -10.06
CA ILE A 59 1.78 4.99 -8.89
C ILE A 59 0.71 6.08 -8.79
N GLY A 60 0.30 6.40 -7.57
CA GLY A 60 -0.56 7.55 -7.28
C GLY A 60 0.21 8.61 -6.50
N LEU A 61 0.05 9.86 -6.90
CA LEU A 61 0.64 10.99 -6.18
C LEU A 61 -0.33 11.46 -5.11
N ARG A 62 0.11 11.53 -3.87
CA ARG A 62 -0.72 11.96 -2.75
C ARG A 62 0.12 12.52 -1.61
N GLU A 63 -0.49 13.31 -0.76
CA GLU A 63 0.06 13.76 0.50
C GLU A 63 -0.86 13.31 1.64
N LEU A 64 -0.29 12.68 2.67
CA LEU A 64 -1.00 12.26 3.87
C LEU A 64 -0.45 13.03 5.06
N ARG A 65 -1.33 13.67 5.82
CA ARG A 65 -0.98 14.43 7.03
C ARG A 65 -1.98 14.18 8.16
N ILE A 66 -1.51 14.29 9.38
CA ILE A 66 -2.35 14.43 10.57
C ILE A 66 -2.13 15.86 11.08
N ASP A 67 -3.18 16.65 11.14
CA ASP A 67 -3.10 18.02 11.63
C ASP A 67 -3.10 18.10 13.18
N GLU A 68 -2.94 19.29 13.72
CA GLU A 68 -2.92 19.53 15.17
C GLU A 68 -4.19 19.07 15.88
N GLY A 69 -5.34 19.11 15.20
CA GLY A 69 -6.61 18.57 15.66
C GLY A 69 -6.72 17.05 15.58
N LYS A 70 -5.62 16.36 15.25
CA LYS A 70 -5.55 14.89 15.06
C LYS A 70 -6.47 14.36 13.95
N VAL A 71 -6.81 15.20 12.99
CA VAL A 71 -7.61 14.84 11.82
C VAL A 71 -6.69 14.36 10.71
N LEU A 72 -6.98 13.16 10.19
CA LEU A 72 -6.27 12.62 9.03
C LEU A 72 -6.72 13.35 7.76
N LYS A 73 -5.77 13.93 7.06
CA LYS A 73 -5.98 14.65 5.79
C LYS A 73 -5.24 13.98 4.66
N LEU A 74 -5.93 13.84 3.53
CA LEU A 74 -5.35 13.43 2.27
C LEU A 74 -5.43 14.60 1.28
N ASN A 75 -4.29 14.99 0.72
CA ASN A 75 -4.20 16.14 -0.19
C ASN A 75 -4.83 17.43 0.39
N GLY A 76 -4.63 17.65 1.69
CA GLY A 76 -5.16 18.79 2.43
C GLY A 76 -6.62 18.68 2.86
N GLN A 77 -7.38 17.68 2.41
CA GLN A 77 -8.80 17.48 2.74
C GLN A 77 -8.98 16.41 3.83
N PRO A 78 -9.84 16.63 4.83
CA PRO A 78 -10.20 15.60 5.80
C PRO A 78 -10.80 14.37 5.11
N ILE A 79 -10.39 13.18 5.54
CA ILE A 79 -10.99 11.94 5.04
C ILE A 79 -11.75 11.23 6.15
N LYS A 80 -12.83 10.56 5.76
CA LYS A 80 -13.64 9.73 6.66
C LYS A 80 -13.69 8.30 6.11
N PHE A 81 -13.30 7.34 6.95
CA PHE A 81 -13.35 5.94 6.60
C PHE A 81 -14.76 5.37 6.81
N ARG A 82 -15.28 4.73 5.77
CA ARG A 82 -16.44 3.85 5.83
C ARG A 82 -15.99 2.51 5.33
N GLY A 83 -15.76 1.56 6.23
CA GLY A 83 -15.03 0.39 5.82
C GLY A 83 -15.36 -0.90 6.52
N VAL A 84 -14.64 -1.90 6.07
CA VAL A 84 -14.75 -3.28 6.54
C VAL A 84 -13.37 -3.84 6.86
N THR A 85 -13.37 -4.85 7.72
CA THR A 85 -12.22 -5.73 7.93
C THR A 85 -12.42 -6.96 7.05
N CYS A 86 -11.41 -7.32 6.26
CA CYS A 86 -11.56 -8.38 5.26
C CYS A 86 -10.45 -9.43 5.38
N HIS A 87 -10.85 -10.68 5.63
CA HIS A 87 -9.97 -11.83 5.51
C HIS A 87 -9.78 -12.29 4.06
N ALA A 88 -8.61 -12.88 3.78
CA ALA A 88 -8.38 -13.57 2.52
C ALA A 88 -9.00 -14.98 2.60
N THR A 89 -10.29 -15.09 2.26
CA THR A 89 -11.02 -16.36 2.30
C THR A 89 -12.01 -16.48 1.14
N ASP A 90 -12.06 -17.65 0.52
CA ASP A 90 -13.04 -18.07 -0.46
C ASP A 90 -13.70 -19.34 0.06
N PRO A 91 -15.04 -19.49 0.02
CA PRO A 91 -15.71 -20.67 0.56
C PRO A 91 -15.34 -21.97 -0.17
N ARG A 92 -14.80 -21.91 -1.38
CA ARG A 92 -14.43 -23.08 -2.18
C ARG A 92 -12.94 -23.39 -2.12
N THR A 93 -12.10 -22.36 -2.14
CA THR A 93 -10.62 -22.49 -2.26
C THR A 93 -9.87 -22.06 -1.00
N VAL A 94 -10.61 -21.72 0.07
CA VAL A 94 -10.16 -21.34 1.41
C VAL A 94 -9.26 -20.11 1.40
N LYS A 95 -7.96 -20.25 1.17
CA LYS A 95 -6.98 -19.14 1.22
C LYS A 95 -6.48 -18.68 -0.14
N VAL A 96 -6.87 -19.36 -1.20
CA VAL A 96 -6.53 -18.98 -2.57
C VAL A 96 -7.70 -18.22 -3.17
N ILE A 97 -7.57 -16.88 -3.24
CA ILE A 97 -8.64 -16.03 -3.75
C ILE A 97 -8.31 -15.62 -5.18
N GLY A 98 -9.21 -15.94 -6.09
CA GLY A 98 -9.10 -15.52 -7.48
C GLY A 98 -9.48 -14.05 -7.68
N ASP A 99 -8.93 -13.43 -8.71
CA ASP A 99 -9.21 -12.04 -9.10
C ASP A 99 -10.71 -11.77 -9.27
N THR A 100 -11.44 -12.72 -9.85
CA THR A 100 -12.88 -12.58 -10.10
C THR A 100 -13.67 -12.36 -8.81
N LEU A 101 -13.39 -13.14 -7.76
CA LEU A 101 -14.07 -12.98 -6.47
C LEU A 101 -13.66 -11.67 -5.80
N THR A 102 -12.37 -11.37 -5.76
CA THR A 102 -11.86 -10.12 -5.20
C THR A 102 -12.52 -8.91 -5.87
N LEU A 103 -12.60 -8.91 -7.20
CA LEU A 103 -13.21 -7.82 -7.96
C LEU A 103 -14.71 -7.71 -7.71
N LYS A 104 -15.42 -8.84 -7.60
CA LYS A 104 -16.85 -8.88 -7.27
C LYS A 104 -17.11 -8.28 -5.90
N ASP A 105 -16.36 -8.69 -4.88
CA ASP A 105 -16.47 -8.18 -3.51
C ASP A 105 -16.21 -6.67 -3.45
N MET A 106 -15.15 -6.21 -4.11
CA MET A 106 -14.81 -4.78 -4.16
C MET A 106 -15.91 -3.95 -4.86
N ARG A 107 -16.52 -4.47 -5.92
CA ARG A 107 -17.64 -3.79 -6.59
C ARG A 107 -18.87 -3.69 -5.68
N LEU A 108 -19.19 -4.75 -4.93
CA LEU A 108 -20.26 -4.72 -3.93
C LEU A 108 -19.96 -3.73 -2.81
N MET A 109 -18.73 -3.68 -2.32
CA MET A 109 -18.27 -2.70 -1.32
C MET A 109 -18.45 -1.26 -1.85
N LYS A 110 -18.06 -0.99 -3.10
CA LYS A 110 -18.26 0.34 -3.72
C LYS A 110 -19.74 0.69 -3.84
N ALA A 111 -20.59 -0.24 -4.28
CA ALA A 111 -22.03 -0.04 -4.35
C ALA A 111 -22.66 0.29 -2.99
N ALA A 112 -22.07 -0.25 -1.89
CA ALA A 112 -22.44 0.06 -0.52
C ALA A 112 -21.74 1.32 0.05
N SER A 113 -21.09 2.13 -0.79
CA SER A 113 -20.35 3.35 -0.38
C SER A 113 -19.22 3.08 0.61
N ILE A 114 -18.63 1.89 0.59
CA ILE A 114 -17.44 1.54 1.35
C ILE A 114 -16.22 2.09 0.61
N ASN A 115 -15.38 2.86 1.32
CA ASN A 115 -14.16 3.44 0.77
C ASN A 115 -12.88 2.94 1.46
N TYR A 116 -12.99 2.03 2.44
CA TYR A 116 -11.87 1.61 3.26
C TYR A 116 -11.89 0.10 3.54
N ILE A 117 -10.71 -0.52 3.48
CA ILE A 117 -10.53 -1.94 3.79
C ILE A 117 -9.33 -2.10 4.74
N ARG A 118 -9.53 -2.79 5.86
CA ARG A 118 -8.44 -3.31 6.68
C ARG A 118 -8.13 -4.74 6.32
N THR A 119 -6.89 -5.04 5.97
CA THR A 119 -6.47 -6.41 5.71
C THR A 119 -6.29 -7.16 7.03
N SER A 120 -7.12 -8.12 7.31
CA SER A 120 -7.10 -8.87 8.56
C SER A 120 -6.63 -10.31 8.35
N HIS A 121 -5.63 -10.77 9.06
CA HIS A 121 -4.70 -10.05 9.95
C HIS A 121 -3.29 -10.22 9.40
N TYR A 122 -3.12 -9.96 8.11
CA TYR A 122 -1.90 -10.17 7.31
C TYR A 122 -2.02 -9.41 5.99
N PRO A 123 -0.89 -9.10 5.34
CA PRO A 123 -0.95 -8.46 4.03
C PRO A 123 -1.57 -9.38 2.99
N ARG A 124 -2.22 -8.77 2.00
CA ARG A 124 -2.79 -9.45 0.84
C ARG A 124 -1.76 -9.57 -0.28
N GLU A 125 -2.14 -10.32 -1.30
CA GLU A 125 -1.40 -10.42 -2.55
C GLU A 125 -1.33 -9.05 -3.29
N PRO A 126 -0.31 -8.81 -4.13
CA PRO A 126 -0.14 -7.53 -4.84
C PRO A 126 -1.36 -7.10 -5.64
N ARG A 127 -2.04 -8.05 -6.28
CA ARG A 127 -3.23 -7.80 -7.10
C ARG A 127 -4.35 -7.13 -6.32
N PHE A 128 -4.53 -7.48 -5.05
CA PHE A 128 -5.49 -6.82 -4.17
C PHE A 128 -5.23 -5.31 -4.06
N TYR A 129 -3.98 -4.91 -3.86
CA TYR A 129 -3.62 -3.49 -3.73
C TYR A 129 -3.74 -2.75 -5.06
N GLU A 130 -3.37 -3.38 -6.18
CA GLU A 130 -3.59 -2.82 -7.53
C GLU A 130 -5.07 -2.52 -7.77
N LEU A 131 -5.96 -3.40 -7.34
CA LEU A 131 -7.40 -3.20 -7.40
C LEU A 131 -7.86 -2.10 -6.44
N CYS A 132 -7.31 -2.02 -5.22
CA CYS A 132 -7.57 -0.92 -4.30
C CYS A 132 -7.14 0.43 -4.90
N ASP A 133 -5.96 0.48 -5.53
CA ASP A 133 -5.45 1.68 -6.19
C ASP A 133 -6.35 2.13 -7.33
N SER A 134 -6.81 1.19 -8.16
CA SER A 134 -7.59 1.50 -9.38
C SER A 134 -9.06 1.75 -9.11
N LEU A 135 -9.66 1.05 -8.15
CA LEU A 135 -11.06 1.22 -7.77
C LEU A 135 -11.28 2.31 -6.71
N GLY A 136 -10.20 2.76 -6.09
CA GLY A 136 -10.24 3.80 -5.08
C GLY A 136 -10.70 3.29 -3.71
N PHE A 137 -9.85 2.53 -3.02
CA PHE A 137 -10.04 2.17 -1.62
C PHE A 137 -8.86 2.67 -0.79
N TYR A 138 -9.14 3.19 0.39
CA TYR A 138 -8.13 3.39 1.43
C TYR A 138 -7.85 2.05 2.12
N VAL A 139 -6.59 1.77 2.40
CA VAL A 139 -6.19 0.50 3.00
C VAL A 139 -5.41 0.72 4.29
N ILE A 140 -5.82 0.02 5.35
CA ILE A 140 -4.94 -0.28 6.47
C ILE A 140 -4.31 -1.65 6.20
N CYS A 141 -3.02 -1.66 5.92
CA CYS A 141 -2.28 -2.89 5.68
C CYS A 141 -1.72 -3.41 7.01
N GLU A 142 -2.16 -4.61 7.40
CA GLU A 142 -1.72 -5.19 8.66
C GLU A 142 -0.48 -6.06 8.48
N VAL A 143 0.50 -5.83 9.35
CA VAL A 143 1.72 -6.64 9.42
C VAL A 143 1.40 -7.93 10.18
N PRO A 144 1.88 -9.11 9.74
CA PRO A 144 1.51 -10.38 10.32
C PRO A 144 2.27 -10.66 11.64
N PHE A 145 1.96 -9.91 12.68
CA PHE A 145 2.56 -10.08 14.00
C PHE A 145 1.85 -11.11 14.90
N GLY A 146 0.73 -11.62 14.45
CA GLY A 146 -0.12 -12.52 15.21
C GLY A 146 -1.37 -11.82 15.72
N SER A 147 -2.15 -12.56 16.48
CA SER A 147 -3.45 -12.15 17.01
C SER A 147 -3.63 -12.74 18.39
N ARG A 148 -4.46 -12.13 19.22
CA ARG A 148 -4.88 -12.56 20.56
C ARG A 148 -3.77 -13.14 21.43
N GLY A 149 -3.26 -12.34 22.36
CA GLY A 149 -2.34 -12.80 23.39
C GLY A 149 -0.99 -13.30 22.86
N ALA A 150 -0.53 -12.74 21.73
CA ALA A 150 0.76 -13.07 21.13
C ALA A 150 1.91 -12.81 22.12
N LYS A 151 2.16 -13.76 23.03
CA LYS A 151 3.17 -13.67 24.12
C LYS A 151 4.57 -13.35 23.59
N HIS A 152 4.89 -13.82 22.38
CA HIS A 152 6.17 -13.53 21.72
C HIS A 152 6.42 -12.05 21.46
N LEU A 153 5.38 -11.20 21.44
CA LEU A 153 5.57 -9.75 21.29
C LEU A 153 6.26 -9.11 22.52
N SER A 154 6.13 -9.73 23.68
CA SER A 154 6.80 -9.30 24.92
C SER A 154 8.22 -9.87 25.06
N ASP A 155 8.55 -10.90 24.29
CA ASP A 155 9.86 -11.53 24.31
C ASP A 155 10.81 -10.79 23.35
N THR A 156 11.85 -10.19 23.90
CA THR A 156 12.83 -9.42 23.14
C THR A 156 13.63 -10.23 22.13
N SER A 157 13.71 -11.57 22.32
CA SER A 157 14.38 -12.45 21.36
C SER A 157 13.71 -12.48 19.99
N TYR A 158 12.40 -12.22 19.91
CA TYR A 158 11.64 -12.15 18.66
C TYR A 158 11.71 -10.79 17.96
N TYR A 159 12.29 -9.76 18.59
CA TYR A 159 12.24 -8.38 18.04
C TYR A 159 12.81 -8.27 16.63
N SER A 160 13.93 -8.93 16.36
CA SER A 160 14.55 -8.94 15.01
C SER A 160 13.62 -9.56 13.96
N ASN A 161 12.93 -10.63 14.31
CA ASN A 161 11.95 -11.30 13.43
C ASN A 161 10.73 -10.41 13.18
N LEU A 162 10.27 -9.67 14.18
CA LEU A 162 9.17 -8.71 14.03
C LEU A 162 9.57 -7.56 13.11
N CYS A 163 10.77 -7.00 13.27
CA CYS A 163 11.33 -6.01 12.36
C CYS A 163 11.45 -6.53 10.93
N ALA A 164 11.90 -7.77 10.74
CA ALA A 164 12.00 -8.38 9.41
C ALA A 164 10.63 -8.52 8.73
N ARG A 165 9.60 -8.94 9.47
CA ARG A 165 8.21 -9.03 8.97
C ARG A 165 7.65 -7.65 8.61
N ALA A 166 7.86 -6.65 9.47
CA ALA A 166 7.46 -5.27 9.21
C ALA A 166 8.14 -4.75 7.94
N ARG A 167 9.47 -4.89 7.86
CA ARG A 167 10.24 -4.49 6.68
C ARG A 167 9.72 -5.13 5.42
N ALA A 168 9.57 -6.46 5.38
CA ALA A 168 9.09 -7.20 4.21
C ALA A 168 7.71 -6.70 3.76
N THR A 169 6.79 -6.49 4.71
CA THR A 169 5.44 -5.99 4.42
C THR A 169 5.48 -4.57 3.86
N ILE A 170 6.20 -3.66 4.52
CA ILE A 170 6.24 -2.25 4.12
C ILE A 170 6.94 -2.08 2.79
N TYR A 171 8.14 -2.67 2.60
CA TYR A 171 8.87 -2.54 1.34
C TYR A 171 8.10 -3.09 0.15
N ARG A 172 7.31 -4.14 0.35
CA ARG A 172 6.47 -4.72 -0.69
C ARG A 172 5.29 -3.83 -1.06
N HIS A 173 4.71 -3.09 -0.10
CA HIS A 173 3.41 -2.43 -0.31
C HIS A 173 3.45 -0.90 -0.20
N LYS A 174 4.56 -0.28 0.18
CA LYS A 174 4.66 1.18 0.38
C LYS A 174 4.39 2.04 -0.85
N ASN A 175 4.51 1.46 -2.04
CA ASN A 175 4.31 2.19 -3.30
C ASN A 175 2.86 2.16 -3.80
N TYR A 176 1.96 1.42 -3.13
CA TYR A 176 0.54 1.47 -3.43
C TYR A 176 -0.08 2.72 -2.79
N PRO A 177 -0.64 3.65 -3.58
CA PRO A 177 -1.23 4.88 -3.03
C PRO A 177 -2.42 4.61 -2.09
N SER A 178 -3.11 3.50 -2.26
CA SER A 178 -4.20 3.06 -1.39
C SER A 178 -3.77 2.78 0.05
N VAL A 179 -2.54 2.33 0.27
CA VAL A 179 -2.04 2.01 1.62
C VAL A 179 -1.73 3.29 2.38
N LEU A 180 -2.59 3.66 3.33
CA LEU A 180 -2.46 4.88 4.14
C LEU A 180 -1.91 4.62 5.53
N ILE A 181 -2.18 3.46 6.11
CA ILE A 181 -1.87 3.15 7.51
C ILE A 181 -1.29 1.73 7.59
N TRP A 182 -0.28 1.57 8.42
CA TRP A 182 0.27 0.27 8.82
C TRP A 182 -0.30 -0.13 10.18
N SER A 183 -0.93 -1.30 10.26
CA SER A 183 -1.38 -1.89 11.53
C SER A 183 -0.36 -2.89 12.03
N LEU A 184 0.01 -2.79 13.31
CA LEU A 184 0.99 -3.66 13.95
C LEU A 184 0.36 -4.90 14.61
N GLY A 185 -0.79 -5.35 14.09
CA GLY A 185 -1.43 -6.60 14.52
C GLY A 185 -2.83 -6.39 15.08
N ASN A 186 -3.41 -7.48 15.58
CA ASN A 186 -4.79 -7.53 16.05
C ASN A 186 -4.89 -8.03 17.48
N GLU A 187 -5.59 -7.28 18.34
CA GLU A 187 -5.87 -7.68 19.74
C GLU A 187 -4.62 -8.15 20.50
N ASN A 188 -3.48 -7.56 20.19
CA ASN A 188 -2.21 -7.91 20.81
C ASN A 188 -2.01 -7.13 22.10
N PRO A 189 -1.31 -7.70 23.10
CA PRO A 189 -0.75 -6.90 24.18
C PRO A 189 0.13 -5.80 23.57
N PHE A 190 0.20 -4.65 24.23
CA PHE A 190 0.98 -3.49 23.76
C PHE A 190 2.27 -3.32 24.61
N PRO A 191 3.25 -4.25 24.49
CA PRO A 191 4.50 -4.16 25.22
C PRO A 191 5.41 -3.09 24.62
N LYS A 192 6.50 -2.75 25.34
CA LYS A 192 7.51 -1.77 24.89
C LYS A 192 8.08 -2.09 23.49
N SER A 193 8.17 -3.36 23.12
CA SER A 193 8.58 -3.80 21.77
C SER A 193 7.66 -3.31 20.68
N CYS A 194 6.35 -3.20 20.92
CA CYS A 194 5.40 -2.64 19.95
C CYS A 194 5.62 -1.13 19.74
N VAL A 195 5.96 -0.38 20.79
CA VAL A 195 6.32 1.04 20.68
C VAL A 195 7.55 1.19 19.79
N ARG A 196 8.61 0.41 20.07
CA ARG A 196 9.85 0.41 19.26
C ARG A 196 9.60 -0.02 17.80
N LEU A 197 8.69 -0.96 17.57
CA LEU A 197 8.29 -1.35 16.22
C LEU A 197 7.54 -0.21 15.52
N GLY A 198 6.68 0.52 16.21
CA GLY A 198 6.03 1.71 15.69
C GLY A 198 7.03 2.79 15.27
N GLU A 199 8.06 3.02 16.06
CA GLU A 199 9.17 3.94 15.72
C GLU A 199 9.99 3.44 14.53
N TYR A 200 10.23 2.13 14.44
CA TYR A 200 10.96 1.51 13.33
C TYR A 200 10.19 1.60 12.00
N VAL A 201 8.86 1.62 12.05
CA VAL A 201 7.97 1.63 10.86
C VAL A 201 7.72 3.03 10.33
N LYS A 202 7.90 4.08 11.15
CA LYS A 202 7.83 5.49 10.75
C LYS A 202 8.96 5.88 9.82
#